data_5acf7a3293edb70edda1964aaed2c395
#
_entry.id   5acf7a3293edb70edda1964aaed2c395
#
_cell.length_a   1.000
_cell.length_b   1.000
_cell.length_c   1.000
_cell.angle_alpha   90.00
_cell.angle_beta   90.00
_cell.angle_gamma   90.00
#
_symmetry.space_group_name_H-M   'P 1'
#
loop_
_entity.id
_entity.type
_entity.pdbx_description
1 polymer ?
#
loop_
_entity_poly.entity_id
_entity_poly.type
_entity_poly.pdbx_seq_one_letter_code
_entity_poly.pdbx_strand_id
1 'polypeptide(L)'
;MLSPRPKVYDYLAIDYYDPFIAHTFRLPSFSDFEFKTKGLRNWLMTGITSKWWDWRALPEGLSFFCKYYAQEYNLPILIAENGMALRRKPDNSIATHRSDQLHRSQFLEAHVRQIQQLLKENIPILGYMHWSLTDNYEWGSYTPRFGLFSINFNRGTEREIEDHLGDRPSETYAKLIREIKY
;
A
#
# COMPACT_ATOMS: atom_id res chain seq x y z
N MET A 1 -20.10 31.93 5.28
CA MET A 1 -21.33 31.54 4.56
C MET A 1 -21.61 30.08 4.90
N LEU A 2 -22.71 29.78 5.57
CA LEU A 2 -23.10 28.40 5.83
C LEU A 2 -23.67 27.80 4.52
N SER A 3 -23.24 26.58 4.15
CA SER A 3 -23.80 25.91 3.00
C SER A 3 -25.29 25.67 3.20
N PRO A 4 -26.14 25.96 2.20
CA PRO A 4 -27.57 25.65 2.28
C PRO A 4 -27.87 24.14 2.26
N ARG A 5 -26.87 23.30 2.04
CA ARG A 5 -26.98 21.83 2.05
C ARG A 5 -26.56 21.29 3.42
N PRO A 6 -27.40 20.50 4.08
CA PRO A 6 -27.08 19.93 5.39
C PRO A 6 -25.96 18.87 5.32
N LYS A 7 -25.70 18.31 4.12
CA LYS A 7 -24.63 17.34 3.85
C LYS A 7 -23.89 17.76 2.58
N VAL A 8 -22.58 17.99 2.70
CA VAL A 8 -21.75 18.49 1.59
C VAL A 8 -21.00 17.34 0.91
N TYR A 9 -20.80 16.21 1.60
CA TYR A 9 -20.04 15.06 1.12
C TYR A 9 -20.89 13.80 1.15
N ASP A 10 -20.74 12.95 0.13
CA ASP A 10 -21.41 11.65 0.04
C ASP A 10 -20.54 10.51 0.56
N TYR A 11 -19.22 10.66 0.47
CA TYR A 11 -18.22 9.71 0.97
C TYR A 11 -16.90 10.43 1.27
N LEU A 12 -16.01 9.73 1.99
CA LEU A 12 -14.64 10.15 2.23
C LEU A 12 -13.70 9.25 1.43
N ALA A 13 -12.85 9.83 0.59
CA ALA A 13 -11.76 9.12 -0.08
C ALA A 13 -10.47 9.30 0.72
N ILE A 14 -9.72 8.21 0.90
CA ILE A 14 -8.43 8.22 1.58
C ILE A 14 -7.37 7.57 0.71
N ASP A 15 -6.17 8.15 0.72
CA ASP A 15 -4.94 7.56 0.22
C ASP A 15 -4.18 7.01 1.42
N TYR A 16 -4.01 5.70 1.46
CA TYR A 16 -3.32 5.07 2.57
C TYR A 16 -1.97 4.54 2.14
N TYR A 17 -0.93 5.16 2.68
CA TYR A 17 0.44 4.68 2.61
C TYR A 17 1.01 4.64 4.02
N ASP A 18 1.84 3.65 4.28
CA ASP A 18 2.35 3.43 5.63
C ASP A 18 3.26 4.58 6.06
N PRO A 19 3.03 5.20 7.23
CA PRO A 19 3.73 6.42 7.65
C PRO A 19 5.19 6.13 8.00
N PHE A 20 6.14 6.67 7.25
CA PHE A 20 7.57 6.51 7.54
C PHE A 20 8.03 7.24 8.82
N ILE A 21 7.38 8.35 9.20
CA ILE A 21 7.72 9.14 10.40
C ILE A 21 7.42 8.36 11.69
N ALA A 22 6.39 7.54 11.70
CA ALA A 22 6.06 6.70 12.85
C ALA A 22 7.18 5.70 13.20
N HIS A 23 8.07 5.41 12.28
CA HIS A 23 9.17 4.48 12.47
C HIS A 23 10.31 5.05 13.31
N THR A 24 10.52 6.37 13.29
CA THR A 24 11.65 7.01 13.97
C THR A 24 11.48 7.04 15.50
N PHE A 25 10.23 7.12 15.98
CA PHE A 25 9.93 7.26 17.41
C PHE A 25 9.16 6.07 17.99
N ARG A 26 8.90 5.04 17.20
CA ARG A 26 8.14 3.89 17.63
C ARG A 26 9.00 2.90 18.41
N LEU A 27 8.55 2.51 19.59
CA LEU A 27 9.12 1.36 20.29
C LEU A 27 8.81 0.08 19.50
N PRO A 28 9.81 -0.79 19.25
CA PRO A 28 9.59 -2.04 18.57
C PRO A 28 8.61 -2.92 19.33
N SER A 29 7.64 -3.48 18.63
CA SER A 29 6.75 -4.50 19.19
C SER A 29 7.09 -5.86 18.58
N PHE A 30 6.78 -6.93 19.30
CA PHE A 30 6.98 -8.30 18.83
C PHE A 30 6.11 -8.66 17.61
N SER A 31 5.08 -7.88 17.32
CA SER A 31 4.28 -7.98 16.11
C SER A 31 4.91 -7.26 14.92
N ASP A 32 5.89 -6.40 15.15
CA ASP A 32 6.58 -5.67 14.09
C ASP A 32 7.44 -6.63 13.26
N PHE A 33 7.06 -6.81 12.00
CA PHE A 33 7.74 -7.75 11.10
C PHE A 33 9.22 -7.40 10.92
N GLU A 34 9.54 -6.11 10.78
CA GLU A 34 10.93 -5.69 10.61
C GLU A 34 11.77 -5.90 11.86
N PHE A 35 11.19 -5.71 13.05
CA PHE A 35 11.88 -5.98 14.30
C PHE A 35 12.24 -7.46 14.43
N LYS A 36 11.30 -8.34 14.09
CA LYS A 36 11.54 -9.79 14.11
C LYS A 36 12.65 -10.23 13.17
N THR A 37 12.78 -9.56 12.03
CA THR A 37 13.73 -9.97 10.98
C THR A 37 15.11 -9.32 11.11
N LYS A 38 15.21 -8.12 11.66
CA LYS A 38 16.44 -7.32 11.63
C LYS A 38 17.13 -7.13 12.97
N GLY A 39 16.45 -7.34 14.07
CA GLY A 39 16.92 -6.94 15.40
C GLY A 39 16.92 -5.43 15.64
N LEU A 40 17.02 -5.02 16.91
CA LEU A 40 16.80 -3.65 17.37
C LEU A 40 17.69 -2.61 16.67
N ARG A 41 19.00 -2.87 16.57
CA ARG A 41 19.95 -1.90 15.98
C ARG A 41 19.61 -1.60 14.53
N ASN A 42 19.41 -2.63 13.73
CA ASN A 42 19.14 -2.48 12.30
C ASN A 42 17.75 -1.87 12.07
N TRP A 43 16.78 -2.18 12.93
CA TRP A 43 15.47 -1.56 12.89
C TRP A 43 15.54 -0.04 13.15
N LEU A 44 16.27 0.40 14.18
CA LEU A 44 16.48 1.82 14.48
C LEU A 44 17.21 2.54 13.34
N MET A 45 18.26 1.93 12.79
CA MET A 45 19.00 2.51 11.66
C MET A 45 18.13 2.62 10.41
N THR A 46 17.26 1.68 10.16
CA THR A 46 16.30 1.76 9.03
C THR A 46 15.37 2.97 9.18
N GLY A 47 14.87 3.25 10.38
CA GLY A 47 14.02 4.42 10.64
C GLY A 47 14.71 5.76 10.32
N ILE A 48 16.03 5.83 10.51
CA ILE A 48 16.81 7.05 10.23
C ILE A 48 17.21 7.16 8.74
N THR A 49 17.43 6.03 8.08
CA THR A 49 17.97 5.98 6.72
C THR A 49 16.94 5.69 5.64
N SER A 50 15.73 5.28 6.02
CA SER A 50 14.67 4.98 5.06
C SER A 50 14.25 6.22 4.29
N LYS A 51 14.18 6.05 2.98
CA LYS A 51 13.62 7.08 2.12
C LYS A 51 12.10 7.00 2.15
N TRP A 52 11.42 8.07 1.79
CA TRP A 52 9.97 8.20 1.83
C TRP A 52 9.19 7.10 1.06
N TRP A 53 9.79 6.45 0.08
CA TRP A 53 9.20 5.36 -0.69
C TRP A 53 9.49 3.95 -0.16
N ASP A 54 10.27 3.82 0.92
CA ASP A 54 10.68 2.55 1.51
C ASP A 54 10.00 2.35 2.89
N TRP A 55 8.75 2.81 2.96
CA TRP A 55 7.94 2.65 4.15
C TRP A 55 7.51 1.18 4.36
N ARG A 56 7.21 0.84 5.59
CA ARG A 56 6.77 -0.50 5.97
C ARG A 56 5.33 -0.79 5.55
N ALA A 57 4.99 -2.07 5.40
CA ALA A 57 3.60 -2.49 5.35
C ALA A 57 3.00 -2.48 6.76
N LEU A 58 1.90 -1.75 6.93
CA LEU A 58 1.13 -1.66 8.17
C LEU A 58 -0.37 -1.82 7.87
N PRO A 59 -0.84 -3.01 7.47
CA PRO A 59 -2.22 -3.21 7.05
C PRO A 59 -3.25 -2.82 8.12
N GLU A 60 -2.92 -3.02 9.39
CA GLU A 60 -3.77 -2.69 10.54
C GLU A 60 -4.04 -1.17 10.64
N GLY A 61 -3.13 -0.35 10.15
CA GLY A 61 -3.32 1.09 10.07
C GLY A 61 -4.44 1.49 9.12
N LEU A 62 -4.54 0.81 7.98
CA LEU A 62 -5.67 1.00 7.07
C LEU A 62 -7.01 0.74 7.78
N SER A 63 -7.09 -0.38 8.49
CA SER A 63 -8.28 -0.73 9.28
C SER A 63 -8.60 0.31 10.34
N PHE A 64 -7.59 0.77 11.06
CA PHE A 64 -7.74 1.81 12.08
C PHE A 64 -8.33 3.11 11.51
N PHE A 65 -7.75 3.63 10.43
CA PHE A 65 -8.21 4.88 9.84
C PHE A 65 -9.59 4.77 9.19
N CYS A 66 -9.89 3.65 8.54
CA CYS A 66 -11.24 3.42 8.00
C CYS A 66 -12.29 3.43 9.11
N LYS A 67 -12.06 2.74 10.22
CA LYS A 67 -12.97 2.75 11.38
C LYS A 67 -13.11 4.14 11.97
N TYR A 68 -11.99 4.80 12.23
CA TYR A 68 -11.97 6.14 12.79
C TYR A 68 -12.77 7.14 11.95
N TYR A 69 -12.51 7.21 10.65
CA TYR A 69 -13.18 8.16 9.78
C TYR A 69 -14.65 7.81 9.52
N ALA A 70 -14.99 6.52 9.40
CA ALA A 70 -16.38 6.12 9.27
C ALA A 70 -17.20 6.52 10.50
N GLN A 71 -16.64 6.40 11.69
CA GLN A 71 -17.30 6.79 12.94
C GLN A 71 -17.36 8.31 13.11
N GLU A 72 -16.24 9.00 12.87
CA GLU A 72 -16.14 10.46 13.08
C GLU A 72 -17.05 11.25 12.13
N TYR A 73 -17.09 10.85 10.85
CA TYR A 73 -17.83 11.60 9.84
C TYR A 73 -19.18 10.96 9.46
N ASN A 74 -19.46 9.76 9.91
CA ASN A 74 -20.64 8.98 9.52
C ASN A 74 -20.82 8.91 8.00
N LEU A 75 -19.72 8.64 7.28
CA LEU A 75 -19.63 8.58 5.83
C LEU A 75 -19.03 7.25 5.38
N PRO A 76 -19.43 6.75 4.22
CA PRO A 76 -18.73 5.64 3.57
C PRO A 76 -17.29 6.02 3.20
N ILE A 77 -16.40 5.03 3.20
CA ILE A 77 -14.96 5.21 2.91
C ILE A 77 -14.61 4.57 1.58
N LEU A 78 -13.95 5.32 0.71
CA LEU A 78 -13.26 4.82 -0.48
C LEU A 78 -11.76 4.83 -0.21
N ILE A 79 -11.10 3.68 -0.30
CA ILE A 79 -9.64 3.65 -0.37
C ILE A 79 -9.26 3.95 -1.82
N ALA A 80 -8.90 5.22 -2.10
CA ALA A 80 -8.62 5.70 -3.45
C ALA A 80 -7.19 5.36 -3.88
N GLU A 81 -6.27 5.25 -2.93
CA GLU A 81 -4.92 4.78 -3.19
C GLU A 81 -4.38 3.94 -2.05
N ASN A 82 -3.74 2.84 -2.40
CA ASN A 82 -2.89 2.06 -1.50
C ASN A 82 -1.89 1.28 -2.34
N GLY A 83 -0.62 1.34 -1.99
CA GLY A 83 0.42 0.70 -2.79
C GLY A 83 1.74 0.54 -2.07
N MET A 84 2.61 -0.26 -2.66
CA MET A 84 3.94 -0.55 -2.15
C MET A 84 4.99 -0.30 -3.24
N ALA A 85 5.96 0.55 -2.95
CA ALA A 85 7.08 0.78 -3.84
C ALA A 85 8.07 -0.39 -3.83
N LEU A 86 8.47 -0.81 -5.03
CA LEU A 86 9.68 -1.57 -5.27
C LEU A 86 10.67 -0.67 -6.00
N ARG A 87 11.96 -0.89 -5.82
CA ARG A 87 12.99 -0.10 -6.52
C ARG A 87 13.60 -0.91 -7.64
N ARG A 88 13.45 -0.39 -8.86
CA ARG A 88 13.91 -1.04 -10.09
C ARG A 88 14.78 -0.12 -10.93
N LYS A 89 15.68 -0.73 -11.71
CA LYS A 89 16.38 -0.08 -12.81
C LYS A 89 15.46 0.04 -14.03
N PRO A 90 15.88 0.79 -15.08
CA PRO A 90 15.08 0.92 -16.30
C PRO A 90 14.71 -0.41 -16.96
N ASP A 91 15.58 -1.40 -16.88
CA ASP A 91 15.38 -2.77 -17.40
C ASP A 91 14.48 -3.64 -16.50
N ASN A 92 13.83 -3.04 -15.51
CA ASN A 92 13.02 -3.69 -14.48
C ASN A 92 13.81 -4.59 -13.50
N SER A 93 15.13 -4.70 -13.62
CA SER A 93 15.95 -5.42 -12.65
C SER A 93 15.97 -4.70 -11.28
N ILE A 94 16.32 -5.45 -10.25
CA ILE A 94 16.34 -4.92 -8.88
C ILE A 94 17.41 -3.84 -8.74
N ALA A 95 17.01 -2.63 -8.33
CA ALA A 95 17.93 -1.56 -7.96
C ALA A 95 18.32 -1.65 -6.48
N THR A 96 17.34 -1.91 -5.61
CA THR A 96 17.53 -2.11 -4.18
C THR A 96 16.45 -3.03 -3.66
N HIS A 97 16.82 -4.03 -2.88
CA HIS A 97 15.84 -4.87 -2.20
C HIS A 97 15.14 -4.11 -1.08
N ARG A 98 13.87 -4.41 -0.89
CA ARG A 98 13.17 -4.01 0.33
C ARG A 98 13.80 -4.71 1.52
N SER A 99 13.87 -3.97 2.59
CA SER A 99 14.46 -4.50 3.83
C SER A 99 13.60 -5.60 4.48
N ASP A 100 12.29 -5.56 4.26
CA ASP A 100 11.32 -6.53 4.75
C ASP A 100 11.12 -7.73 3.79
N GLN A 101 11.75 -7.70 2.61
CA GLN A 101 11.64 -8.70 1.55
C GLN A 101 10.20 -8.98 1.10
N LEU A 102 9.30 -8.05 1.35
CA LEU A 102 7.88 -8.21 1.03
C LEU A 102 7.64 -8.15 -0.48
N HIS A 103 6.86 -9.10 -0.98
CA HIS A 103 6.34 -9.10 -2.34
C HIS A 103 5.05 -8.29 -2.43
N ARG A 104 4.75 -7.74 -3.61
CA ARG A 104 3.55 -6.93 -3.81
C ARG A 104 2.27 -7.76 -3.65
N SER A 105 2.26 -9.01 -4.08
CA SER A 105 1.15 -9.93 -3.83
C SER A 105 0.85 -10.12 -2.35
N GLN A 106 1.88 -10.26 -1.51
CA GLN A 106 1.72 -10.37 -0.06
C GLN A 106 1.18 -9.07 0.56
N PHE A 107 1.64 -7.93 0.06
CA PHE A 107 1.14 -6.60 0.47
C PHE A 107 -0.36 -6.47 0.15
N LEU A 108 -0.76 -6.80 -1.07
CA LEU A 108 -2.16 -6.79 -1.51
C LEU A 108 -3.05 -7.68 -0.64
N GLU A 109 -2.64 -8.93 -0.44
CA GLU A 109 -3.39 -9.87 0.40
C GLU A 109 -3.57 -9.35 1.83
N ALA A 110 -2.50 -8.80 2.42
CA ALA A 110 -2.55 -8.30 3.78
C ALA A 110 -3.53 -7.12 3.93
N HIS A 111 -3.51 -6.15 3.00
CA HIS A 111 -4.41 -4.98 3.04
C HIS A 111 -5.85 -5.35 2.69
N VAL A 112 -6.07 -6.20 1.68
CA VAL A 112 -7.43 -6.65 1.31
C VAL A 112 -8.07 -7.48 2.42
N ARG A 113 -7.30 -8.27 3.18
CA ARG A 113 -7.82 -8.96 4.39
C ARG A 113 -8.35 -7.98 5.43
N GLN A 114 -7.71 -6.82 5.62
CA GLN A 114 -8.24 -5.77 6.51
C GLN A 114 -9.58 -5.23 6.00
N ILE A 115 -9.70 -5.04 4.69
CA ILE A 115 -10.95 -4.58 4.08
C ILE A 115 -12.06 -5.62 4.25
N GLN A 116 -11.77 -6.89 4.02
CA GLN A 116 -12.73 -7.98 4.25
C GLN A 116 -13.19 -8.04 5.71
N GLN A 117 -12.29 -7.75 6.66
CA GLN A 117 -12.65 -7.68 8.07
C GLN A 117 -13.53 -6.46 8.37
N LEU A 118 -13.21 -5.30 7.80
CA LEU A 118 -14.03 -4.09 7.93
C LEU A 118 -15.45 -4.29 7.42
N LEU A 119 -15.61 -4.95 6.27
CA LEU A 119 -16.93 -5.28 5.72
C LEU A 119 -17.72 -6.21 6.63
N LYS A 120 -17.08 -7.23 7.25
CA LYS A 120 -17.73 -8.10 8.25
C LYS A 120 -18.15 -7.34 9.51
N GLU A 121 -17.47 -6.27 9.85
CA GLU A 121 -17.78 -5.39 10.97
C GLU A 121 -18.81 -4.29 10.58
N ASN A 122 -19.39 -4.37 9.39
CA ASN A 122 -20.34 -3.41 8.84
C ASN A 122 -19.76 -1.97 8.71
N ILE A 123 -18.46 -1.83 8.56
CA ILE A 123 -17.87 -0.55 8.21
C ILE A 123 -18.14 -0.30 6.72
N PRO A 124 -18.70 0.85 6.36
CA PRO A 124 -19.17 1.11 4.99
C PRO A 124 -17.99 1.43 4.06
N ILE A 125 -17.34 0.40 3.52
CA ILE A 125 -16.28 0.53 2.54
C ILE A 125 -16.89 0.48 1.14
N LEU A 126 -16.70 1.55 0.34
CA LEU A 126 -17.19 1.65 -1.03
C LEU A 126 -16.30 0.90 -2.03
N GLY A 127 -15.00 0.87 -1.79
CA GLY A 127 -14.06 0.24 -2.70
C GLY A 127 -12.61 0.40 -2.28
N TYR A 128 -11.76 -0.31 -3.01
CA TYR A 128 -10.31 -0.27 -2.85
C TYR A 128 -9.64 -0.19 -4.22
N MET A 129 -8.77 0.78 -4.40
CA MET A 129 -7.96 0.96 -5.59
C MET A 129 -6.48 0.82 -5.23
N HIS A 130 -5.80 -0.04 -5.98
CA HIS A 130 -4.35 -0.17 -5.83
C HIS A 130 -3.63 0.92 -6.63
N TRP A 131 -2.68 1.58 -6.02
CA TRP A 131 -1.74 2.43 -6.71
C TRP A 131 -0.48 1.62 -7.03
N SER A 132 -0.20 1.32 -8.31
CA SER A 132 -0.89 1.75 -9.51
C SER A 132 -1.13 0.56 -10.45
N LEU A 133 -1.87 0.76 -11.54
CA LEU A 133 -2.09 -0.30 -12.53
C LEU A 133 -0.79 -0.70 -13.24
N THR A 134 -0.01 0.29 -13.66
CA THR A 134 1.30 0.11 -14.31
C THR A 134 2.34 0.97 -13.62
N ASP A 135 3.59 0.59 -13.74
CA ASP A 135 4.68 1.48 -13.34
C ASP A 135 4.57 2.83 -14.04
N ASN A 136 4.82 3.89 -13.31
CA ASN A 136 4.68 5.28 -13.75
C ASN A 136 5.86 6.13 -13.27
N TYR A 137 5.86 7.41 -13.64
CA TYR A 137 6.84 8.38 -13.17
C TYR A 137 6.45 8.87 -11.77
N GLU A 138 7.28 8.57 -10.78
CA GLU A 138 7.02 8.88 -9.38
C GLU A 138 8.03 9.88 -8.84
N TRP A 139 7.55 11.06 -8.50
CA TRP A 139 8.31 12.09 -7.77
C TRP A 139 9.70 12.37 -8.36
N GLY A 140 9.79 12.50 -9.67
CA GLY A 140 11.02 12.85 -10.37
C GLY A 140 11.85 11.65 -10.84
N SER A 141 11.32 10.41 -10.75
CA SER A 141 12.06 9.20 -11.13
C SER A 141 11.13 8.08 -11.60
N TYR A 142 11.69 7.16 -12.38
CA TYR A 142 11.08 5.85 -12.67
C TYR A 142 11.60 4.74 -11.74
N THR A 143 12.44 5.07 -10.75
CA THR A 143 13.02 4.06 -9.86
C THR A 143 12.00 3.47 -8.88
N PRO A 144 11.15 4.25 -8.20
CA PRO A 144 10.03 3.69 -7.45
C PRO A 144 9.01 3.10 -8.41
N ARG A 145 8.59 1.87 -8.15
CA ARG A 145 7.65 1.12 -8.99
C ARG A 145 6.49 0.64 -8.14
N PHE A 146 5.28 1.01 -8.54
CA PHE A 146 4.06 0.67 -7.82
C PHE A 146 3.11 -0.24 -8.62
N GLY A 147 3.40 -0.43 -9.91
CA GLY A 147 2.50 -1.09 -10.86
C GLY A 147 2.15 -2.53 -10.49
N LEU A 148 0.89 -2.90 -10.70
CA LEU A 148 0.47 -4.30 -10.79
C LEU A 148 1.12 -4.99 -11.98
N PHE A 149 1.38 -4.22 -13.04
CA PHE A 149 2.18 -4.61 -14.19
C PHE A 149 3.49 -3.83 -14.17
N SER A 150 4.60 -4.53 -14.27
CA SER A 150 5.92 -3.94 -14.38
C SER A 150 6.18 -3.45 -15.80
N ILE A 151 7.03 -2.42 -15.96
CA ILE A 151 7.45 -1.88 -17.24
C ILE A 151 8.97 -2.01 -17.37
N ASN A 152 9.39 -2.63 -18.48
CA ASN A 152 10.79 -2.62 -18.89
C ASN A 152 11.04 -1.47 -19.87
N PHE A 153 11.50 -0.32 -19.37
CA PHE A 153 11.68 0.89 -20.18
C PHE A 153 12.77 0.76 -21.25
N ASN A 154 13.63 -0.25 -21.18
CA ASN A 154 14.60 -0.53 -22.23
C ASN A 154 13.96 -1.26 -23.42
N ARG A 155 12.78 -1.86 -23.23
CA ARG A 155 12.01 -2.56 -24.27
C ARG A 155 10.78 -1.79 -24.74
N GLY A 156 10.63 -0.55 -24.31
CA GLY A 156 9.47 0.28 -24.61
C GLY A 156 8.49 0.35 -23.45
N THR A 157 7.19 0.25 -23.77
CA THR A 157 6.10 0.39 -22.77
C THR A 157 5.28 -0.89 -22.62
N GLU A 158 5.84 -2.02 -23.02
CA GLU A 158 5.17 -3.31 -22.83
C GLU A 158 5.04 -3.66 -21.35
N ARG A 159 3.89 -4.22 -21.01
CA ARG A 159 3.57 -4.63 -19.64
C ARG A 159 4.09 -6.03 -19.38
N GLU A 160 4.85 -6.19 -18.33
CA GLU A 160 5.30 -7.48 -17.83
C GLU A 160 4.39 -7.91 -16.67
N ILE A 161 3.81 -9.12 -16.76
CA ILE A 161 2.92 -9.67 -15.72
C ILE A 161 3.74 -10.08 -14.51
N GLU A 162 4.91 -10.66 -14.75
CA GLU A 162 5.81 -11.14 -13.71
C GLU A 162 6.92 -10.11 -13.47
N ASP A 163 7.18 -9.78 -12.23
CA ASP A 163 8.31 -8.93 -11.87
C ASP A 163 9.59 -9.74 -11.69
N HIS A 164 10.74 -9.07 -11.48
CA HIS A 164 12.05 -9.71 -11.27
C HIS A 164 12.19 -10.52 -9.96
N LEU A 165 11.16 -10.54 -9.14
CA LEU A 165 11.08 -11.42 -7.95
C LEU A 165 10.27 -12.69 -8.23
N GLY A 166 9.75 -12.85 -9.46
CA GLY A 166 8.83 -13.93 -9.81
C GLY A 166 7.41 -13.70 -9.28
N ASP A 167 7.09 -12.49 -8.84
CA ASP A 167 5.76 -12.13 -8.33
C ASP A 167 4.84 -11.69 -9.46
N ARG A 168 3.55 -12.04 -9.36
CA ARG A 168 2.51 -11.76 -10.36
C ARG A 168 1.34 -10.99 -9.73
N PRO A 169 1.56 -9.75 -9.30
CA PRO A 169 0.62 -9.00 -8.47
C PRO A 169 -0.71 -8.68 -9.18
N SER A 170 -0.72 -8.54 -10.50
CA SER A 170 -1.94 -8.34 -11.28
C SER A 170 -2.89 -9.55 -11.19
N GLU A 171 -2.35 -10.77 -11.19
CA GLU A 171 -3.14 -11.99 -11.03
C GLU A 171 -3.66 -12.14 -9.61
N THR A 172 -2.82 -11.83 -8.61
CA THR A 172 -3.22 -11.80 -7.21
C THR A 172 -4.35 -10.81 -6.99
N TYR A 173 -4.24 -9.59 -7.52
CA TYR A 173 -5.29 -8.57 -7.40
C TYR A 173 -6.60 -9.03 -8.06
N ALA A 174 -6.52 -9.59 -9.27
CA ALA A 174 -7.69 -10.12 -9.97
C ALA A 174 -8.35 -11.30 -9.21
N LYS A 175 -7.56 -12.13 -8.54
CA LYS A 175 -8.07 -13.21 -7.68
C LYS A 175 -8.80 -12.62 -6.46
N LEU A 176 -8.20 -11.67 -5.76
CA LEU A 176 -8.78 -11.02 -4.59
C LEU A 176 -10.12 -10.34 -4.91
N ILE A 177 -10.22 -9.65 -6.06
CA ILE A 177 -11.49 -9.05 -6.52
C ILE A 177 -12.59 -10.12 -6.67
N ARG A 178 -12.27 -11.28 -7.23
CA ARG A 178 -13.26 -12.36 -7.41
C ARG A 178 -13.67 -13.04 -6.10
N GLU A 179 -12.82 -12.99 -5.08
CA GLU A 179 -13.09 -13.62 -3.77
C GLU A 179 -13.89 -12.73 -2.82
N ILE A 180 -13.93 -11.41 -3.06
CA ILE A 180 -14.77 -10.50 -2.29
C ILE A 180 -16.23 -10.72 -2.72
N LYS A 181 -16.98 -11.40 -1.88
CA LYS A 181 -18.45 -11.51 -2.01
C LYS A 181 -19.07 -10.39 -1.18
N TYR A 182 -19.84 -9.54 -1.84
CA TYR A 182 -20.67 -8.50 -1.22
C TYR A 182 -21.91 -9.12 -0.58
#